data_db0533da70b8738282fd0e9ee1bf8073
#
_entry.id   db0533da70b8738282fd0e9ee1bf8073
#
_cell.length_a   1.000
_cell.length_b   1.000
_cell.length_c   1.000
_cell.angle_alpha   90.00
_cell.angle_beta   90.00
_cell.angle_gamma   90.00
#
_symmetry.space_group_name_H-M   'P 1'
#
loop_
_entity.id
_entity.type
_entity.pdbx_description
1 polymer ?
#
loop_
_entity_poly.entity_id
_entity_poly.type
_entity_poly.pdbx_seq_one_letter_code
_entity_poly.pdbx_strand_id
1 'polypeptide(L)'
;IIWYNSCLAMLFWFEYYFFIGFDGLTGGKGVMVQGDHFHTKEEALAYCKRVLTEHPSVIIDERLEGEEFSLQCLCDGKTVVATPPVQDHKRRFVDDKGPNTGGMGSYSCEDHALPFMTQKEVTEGLVITQKVAEAIHKETGEYYKGVMYGGFIITKSGVKLLEYNARFGDPEAMNILPLLKTDFVDVCKAIIDGTLHTLNMDFEKKATVCKYAVPKGYGLPKDHPDAQSTSAKIEIGNVGAARLYYASVDKREDGLYMSTSRAIGVVGIADTLSEAERIAEKAIAVIKGPVDHRPD
;
A
#
# COMPACT_ATOMS: atom_id res chain seq x y z
N ILE A 1 4.10 13.53 -15.33
CA ILE A 1 2.68 13.93 -15.18
C ILE A 1 2.47 15.15 -16.07
N ILE A 2 1.61 15.02 -17.06
CA ILE A 2 1.27 16.13 -17.96
C ILE A 2 -0.19 16.49 -17.74
N TRP A 3 -0.45 17.73 -17.32
CA TRP A 3 -1.78 18.29 -17.12
C TRP A 3 -2.29 18.85 -18.44
N TYR A 4 -3.38 18.35 -18.96
CA TYR A 4 -3.99 18.87 -20.19
C TYR A 4 -5.43 19.29 -20.00
N ASN A 5 -5.73 20.54 -20.38
CA ASN A 5 -7.10 21.06 -20.53
C ASN A 5 -7.70 20.74 -21.93
N SER A 6 -7.01 19.98 -22.78
CA SER A 6 -7.54 19.59 -24.10
C SER A 6 -7.06 18.20 -24.52
N CYS A 7 -7.98 17.37 -25.00
CA CYS A 7 -7.75 16.01 -25.48
C CYS A 7 -6.87 15.90 -26.75
N LEU A 8 -6.48 17.01 -27.37
CA LEU A 8 -5.74 17.02 -28.65
C LEU A 8 -4.29 16.51 -28.50
N ALA A 9 -3.67 16.65 -27.34
CA ALA A 9 -2.30 16.22 -27.12
C ALA A 9 -2.12 14.70 -27.06
N MET A 10 -3.19 13.93 -26.77
CA MET A 10 -3.17 12.47 -26.81
C MET A 10 -2.83 11.89 -28.21
N LEU A 11 -2.99 12.69 -29.27
CA LEU A 11 -2.73 12.23 -30.65
C LEU A 11 -1.26 11.84 -30.88
N PHE A 12 -0.34 12.39 -30.09
CA PHE A 12 1.10 12.16 -30.23
C PHE A 12 1.67 11.05 -29.33
N TRP A 13 0.91 10.56 -28.34
CA TRP A 13 1.41 9.64 -27.31
C TRP A 13 0.97 8.18 -27.47
N PHE A 14 0.17 7.85 -28.47
CA PHE A 14 -0.40 6.51 -28.63
C PHE A 14 0.64 5.42 -28.99
N GLU A 15 1.89 5.79 -29.18
CA GLU A 15 3.01 4.85 -29.36
C GLU A 15 3.56 4.31 -28.03
N TYR A 16 3.16 4.89 -26.88
CA TYR A 16 3.58 4.50 -25.54
C TYR A 16 2.38 4.00 -24.74
N TYR A 17 2.60 2.99 -23.91
CA TYR A 17 1.58 2.53 -22.95
C TYR A 17 1.38 3.60 -21.88
N PHE A 18 0.13 3.93 -21.56
CA PHE A 18 -0.22 4.96 -20.61
C PHE A 18 -1.48 4.60 -19.80
N PHE A 19 -1.69 5.31 -18.69
CA PHE A 19 -2.94 5.27 -17.94
C PHE A 19 -3.61 6.65 -17.92
N ILE A 20 -4.93 6.63 -17.68
CA ILE A 20 -5.77 7.81 -17.59
C ILE A 20 -6.47 7.78 -16.25
N GLY A 21 -6.36 8.87 -15.48
CA GLY A 21 -6.96 8.99 -14.18
C GLY A 21 -7.66 10.32 -13.95
N PHE A 22 -8.41 10.40 -12.87
CA PHE A 22 -8.99 11.65 -12.36
C PHE A 22 -7.92 12.48 -11.66
N ASP A 23 -8.07 13.79 -11.73
CA ASP A 23 -7.33 14.71 -10.87
C ASP A 23 -8.11 14.88 -9.56
N GLY A 24 -7.81 14.02 -8.58
CA GLY A 24 -8.45 14.05 -7.27
C GLY A 24 -8.37 12.74 -6.49
N LEU A 25 -8.89 12.75 -5.27
CA LEU A 25 -8.93 11.57 -4.40
C LEU A 25 -9.97 10.57 -4.89
N THR A 26 -9.54 9.46 -5.44
CA THR A 26 -10.43 8.40 -5.97
C THR A 26 -10.32 7.08 -5.21
N GLY A 27 -9.43 7.00 -4.22
CA GLY A 27 -9.20 5.77 -3.45
C GLY A 27 -8.73 4.59 -4.32
N GLY A 28 -7.89 4.86 -5.33
CA GLY A 28 -7.39 3.85 -6.28
C GLY A 28 -8.43 3.41 -7.33
N LYS A 29 -9.58 4.08 -7.40
CA LYS A 29 -10.64 3.80 -8.39
C LYS A 29 -10.63 4.86 -9.48
N GLY A 30 -11.09 4.48 -10.69
CA GLY A 30 -11.20 5.42 -11.81
C GLY A 30 -9.91 5.63 -12.60
N VAL A 31 -8.89 4.79 -12.38
CA VAL A 31 -7.72 4.71 -13.24
C VAL A 31 -7.98 3.68 -14.34
N MET A 32 -7.82 4.09 -15.59
CA MET A 32 -7.93 3.22 -16.77
C MET A 32 -6.56 3.04 -17.39
N VAL A 33 -6.16 1.79 -17.59
CA VAL A 33 -4.83 1.39 -18.07
C VAL A 33 -4.96 0.85 -19.49
N GLN A 34 -4.11 1.31 -20.38
CA GLN A 34 -4.04 0.79 -21.74
C GLN A 34 -3.62 -0.68 -21.75
N GLY A 35 -4.30 -1.49 -22.54
CA GLY A 35 -4.11 -2.93 -22.62
C GLY A 35 -4.99 -3.73 -21.66
N ASP A 36 -5.42 -3.13 -20.55
CA ASP A 36 -6.31 -3.78 -19.58
C ASP A 36 -7.76 -3.27 -19.69
N HIS A 37 -7.93 -1.94 -19.85
CA HIS A 37 -9.23 -1.28 -19.79
C HIS A 37 -9.64 -0.61 -21.10
N PHE A 38 -8.70 -0.28 -21.95
CA PHE A 38 -8.92 0.26 -23.30
C PHE A 38 -7.78 -0.16 -24.22
N HIS A 39 -8.10 -0.32 -25.52
CA HIS A 39 -7.16 -0.84 -26.52
C HIS A 39 -6.98 0.11 -27.70
N THR A 40 -7.88 1.07 -27.86
CA THR A 40 -7.87 2.03 -28.97
C THR A 40 -7.80 3.46 -28.45
N LYS A 41 -7.34 4.34 -29.32
CA LYS A 41 -7.29 5.79 -29.06
C LYS A 41 -8.68 6.39 -28.88
N GLU A 42 -9.64 5.88 -29.62
CA GLU A 42 -11.03 6.31 -29.58
C GLU A 42 -11.64 6.01 -28.21
N GLU A 43 -11.39 4.82 -27.65
CA GLU A 43 -11.82 4.43 -26.29
C GLU A 43 -11.17 5.32 -25.24
N ALA A 44 -9.85 5.57 -25.35
CA ALA A 44 -9.13 6.48 -24.45
C ALA A 44 -9.70 7.90 -24.48
N LEU A 45 -9.95 8.44 -25.69
CA LEU A 45 -10.55 9.77 -25.85
C LEU A 45 -11.98 9.84 -25.30
N ALA A 46 -12.78 8.80 -25.50
CA ALA A 46 -14.14 8.72 -24.96
C ALA A 46 -14.11 8.75 -23.42
N TYR A 47 -13.16 8.04 -22.82
CA TYR A 47 -12.97 8.05 -21.38
C TYR A 47 -12.53 9.44 -20.87
N CYS A 48 -11.53 10.06 -21.48
CA CYS A 48 -11.11 11.42 -21.14
C CYS A 48 -12.27 12.43 -21.21
N LYS A 49 -13.06 12.37 -22.25
CA LYS A 49 -14.25 13.24 -22.39
C LYS A 49 -15.25 13.03 -21.26
N ARG A 50 -15.48 11.76 -20.87
CA ARG A 50 -16.35 11.44 -19.73
C ARG A 50 -15.79 12.01 -18.44
N VAL A 51 -14.49 11.83 -18.16
CA VAL A 51 -13.85 12.39 -16.96
C VAL A 51 -14.01 13.91 -16.90
N LEU A 52 -13.80 14.61 -18.04
CA LEU A 52 -13.91 16.05 -18.12
C LEU A 52 -15.36 16.60 -17.98
N THR A 53 -16.39 15.73 -17.97
CA THR A 53 -17.76 16.17 -17.62
C THR A 53 -17.96 16.30 -16.10
N GLU A 54 -17.14 15.62 -15.30
CA GLU A 54 -17.29 15.57 -13.84
C GLU A 54 -16.10 16.24 -13.13
N HIS A 55 -14.96 16.36 -13.80
CA HIS A 55 -13.72 16.89 -13.26
C HIS A 55 -13.11 17.95 -14.18
N PRO A 56 -12.42 18.98 -13.63
CA PRO A 56 -11.84 20.06 -14.42
C PRO A 56 -10.65 19.62 -15.27
N SER A 57 -10.02 18.50 -14.95
CA SER A 57 -8.82 17.98 -15.60
C SER A 57 -8.76 16.45 -15.60
N VAL A 58 -7.97 15.92 -16.49
CA VAL A 58 -7.64 14.50 -16.58
C VAL A 58 -6.13 14.33 -16.52
N ILE A 59 -5.67 13.33 -15.78
CA ILE A 59 -4.27 12.95 -15.71
C ILE A 59 -4.01 11.86 -16.74
N ILE A 60 -2.97 12.05 -17.56
CA ILE A 60 -2.44 11.03 -18.46
C ILE A 60 -0.98 10.84 -18.09
N ASP A 61 -0.61 9.62 -17.75
CA ASP A 61 0.74 9.33 -17.31
C ASP A 61 1.27 8.04 -17.97
N GLU A 62 2.57 7.88 -17.98
CA GLU A 62 3.29 6.72 -18.46
C GLU A 62 2.86 5.46 -17.69
N ARG A 63 2.55 4.36 -18.38
CA ARG A 63 2.41 3.05 -17.74
C ARG A 63 3.79 2.52 -17.42
N LEU A 64 4.09 2.42 -16.14
CA LEU A 64 5.32 1.82 -15.66
C LEU A 64 5.19 0.30 -15.58
N GLU A 65 6.24 -0.41 -15.93
CA GLU A 65 6.34 -1.87 -15.82
C GLU A 65 7.49 -2.24 -14.90
N GLY A 66 7.21 -3.11 -13.91
CA GLY A 66 8.20 -3.54 -12.93
C GLY A 66 7.56 -4.11 -11.68
N GLU A 67 8.37 -4.30 -10.64
CA GLU A 67 7.93 -4.79 -9.34
C GLU A 67 7.67 -3.63 -8.40
N GLU A 68 6.47 -3.63 -7.79
CA GLU A 68 6.06 -2.60 -6.83
C GLU A 68 6.57 -2.91 -5.43
N PHE A 69 6.94 -1.86 -4.71
CA PHE A 69 7.22 -1.92 -3.27
C PHE A 69 6.78 -0.63 -2.57
N SER A 70 6.54 -0.70 -1.29
CA SER A 70 6.31 0.46 -0.44
C SER A 70 7.53 0.72 0.45
N LEU A 71 7.86 2.00 0.61
CA LEU A 71 8.87 2.48 1.55
C LEU A 71 8.24 3.54 2.44
N GLN A 72 8.05 3.19 3.69
CA GLN A 72 7.57 4.15 4.67
C GLN A 72 8.77 4.89 5.26
N CYS A 73 8.70 6.20 5.23
CA CYS A 73 9.76 7.05 5.76
C CYS A 73 9.22 7.94 6.87
N LEU A 74 10.04 8.17 7.87
CA LEU A 74 9.78 9.15 8.92
C LEU A 74 10.50 10.44 8.59
N CYS A 75 9.81 11.57 8.68
CA CYS A 75 10.30 12.87 8.29
C CYS A 75 10.13 13.88 9.43
N ASP A 76 11.18 14.60 9.78
CA ASP A 76 11.15 15.72 10.74
C ASP A 76 11.14 17.09 10.05
N GLY A 77 11.01 17.09 8.73
CA GLY A 77 11.03 18.27 7.87
C GLY A 77 12.38 18.54 7.21
N LYS A 78 13.46 18.03 7.77
CA LYS A 78 14.84 18.19 7.26
C LYS A 78 15.49 16.85 6.95
N THR A 79 15.26 15.88 7.82
CA THR A 79 15.80 14.52 7.74
C THR A 79 14.70 13.56 7.43
N VAL A 80 14.96 12.65 6.51
CA VAL A 80 14.07 11.52 6.18
C VAL A 80 14.81 10.22 6.50
N VAL A 81 14.17 9.34 7.29
CA VAL A 81 14.70 8.03 7.67
C VAL A 81 13.76 6.95 7.16
N ALA A 82 14.28 6.01 6.37
CA ALA A 82 13.51 4.89 5.85
C ALA A 82 13.31 3.80 6.91
N THR A 83 12.16 3.13 6.85
CA THR A 83 11.92 1.84 7.51
C THR A 83 12.28 0.70 6.54
N PRO A 84 12.27 -0.57 6.98
CA PRO A 84 12.36 -1.70 6.05
C PRO A 84 11.29 -1.60 4.94
N PRO A 85 11.63 -1.94 3.67
CA PRO A 85 10.66 -1.96 2.58
C PRO A 85 9.65 -3.09 2.76
N VAL A 86 8.47 -2.90 2.20
CA VAL A 86 7.37 -3.88 2.25
C VAL A 86 6.77 -4.04 0.86
N GLN A 87 6.41 -5.24 0.48
CA GLN A 87 5.54 -5.48 -0.67
C GLN A 87 4.13 -5.79 -0.19
N ASP A 88 3.14 -5.05 -0.73
CA ASP A 88 1.72 -5.23 -0.50
C ASP A 88 1.07 -5.97 -1.68
N HIS A 89 0.18 -6.91 -1.38
CA HIS A 89 -0.61 -7.64 -2.36
C HIS A 89 -2.02 -7.08 -2.44
N LYS A 90 -2.22 -6.16 -3.39
CA LYS A 90 -3.48 -5.41 -3.57
C LYS A 90 -4.58 -6.20 -4.25
N ARG A 91 -4.23 -7.22 -5.06
CA ARG A 91 -5.22 -8.00 -5.81
C ARG A 91 -5.94 -8.98 -4.88
N ARG A 92 -7.27 -9.11 -5.14
CA ARG A 92 -8.17 -9.90 -4.29
C ARG A 92 -7.85 -11.40 -4.27
N PHE A 93 -7.43 -11.96 -5.39
CA PHE A 93 -7.26 -13.40 -5.57
C PHE A 93 -5.80 -13.78 -5.78
N VAL A 94 -5.55 -15.09 -5.59
CA VAL A 94 -4.26 -15.75 -5.84
C VAL A 94 -3.72 -15.40 -7.23
N ASP A 95 -2.40 -15.40 -7.40
CA ASP A 95 -1.68 -15.02 -8.63
C ASP A 95 -1.97 -13.57 -9.08
N ASP A 96 -2.18 -12.67 -8.14
CA ASP A 96 -2.52 -11.25 -8.40
C ASP A 96 -3.68 -11.06 -9.37
N LYS A 97 -4.73 -11.87 -9.22
CA LYS A 97 -5.96 -11.79 -10.01
C LYS A 97 -7.08 -11.05 -9.29
N GLY A 98 -8.08 -10.66 -10.07
CA GLY A 98 -9.27 -9.98 -9.56
C GLY A 98 -9.08 -8.49 -9.32
N PRO A 99 -10.03 -7.85 -8.64
CA PRO A 99 -10.02 -6.40 -8.41
C PRO A 99 -8.93 -5.98 -7.42
N ASN A 100 -8.51 -4.73 -7.52
CA ASN A 100 -7.70 -4.08 -6.49
C ASN A 100 -8.49 -3.91 -5.20
N THR A 101 -7.81 -4.09 -4.08
CA THR A 101 -8.34 -3.91 -2.72
C THR A 101 -7.46 -2.94 -1.93
N GLY A 102 -7.73 -2.79 -0.63
CA GLY A 102 -6.87 -2.04 0.29
C GLY A 102 -5.62 -2.79 0.74
N GLY A 103 -5.31 -3.96 0.14
CA GLY A 103 -4.23 -4.87 0.53
C GLY A 103 -4.78 -6.13 1.20
N MET A 104 -4.46 -7.30 0.63
CA MET A 104 -4.84 -8.62 1.16
C MET A 104 -3.82 -9.18 2.14
N GLY A 105 -2.60 -8.68 2.04
CA GLY A 105 -1.46 -9.06 2.86
C GLY A 105 -0.21 -8.35 2.37
N SER A 106 0.87 -8.51 3.13
CA SER A 106 2.15 -7.86 2.84
C SER A 106 3.30 -8.58 3.52
N TYR A 107 4.51 -8.36 3.06
CA TYR A 107 5.69 -8.94 3.70
C TYR A 107 6.90 -8.02 3.65
N SER A 108 7.83 -8.25 4.58
CA SER A 108 9.17 -7.67 4.62
C SER A 108 10.17 -8.78 4.97
N CYS A 109 11.37 -8.72 4.41
CA CYS A 109 12.39 -9.74 4.61
C CYS A 109 13.37 -9.38 5.73
N GLU A 110 14.09 -10.39 6.24
CA GLU A 110 15.02 -10.29 7.36
C GLU A 110 16.27 -9.45 7.07
N ASP A 111 16.63 -9.31 5.81
CA ASP A 111 17.77 -8.49 5.36
C ASP A 111 17.40 -7.02 5.08
N HIS A 112 16.12 -6.66 5.33
CA HIS A 112 15.55 -5.35 5.04
C HIS A 112 15.66 -4.96 3.56
N ALA A 113 15.54 -5.96 2.68
CA ALA A 113 15.31 -5.81 1.25
C ALA A 113 14.04 -6.61 0.87
N LEU A 114 13.83 -6.86 -0.40
CA LEU A 114 12.79 -7.76 -0.91
C LEU A 114 13.43 -8.67 -1.97
N PRO A 115 12.85 -9.84 -2.31
CA PRO A 115 13.50 -10.82 -3.18
C PRO A 115 13.94 -10.31 -4.55
N PHE A 116 13.30 -9.24 -5.04
CA PHE A 116 13.54 -8.63 -6.35
C PHE A 116 14.35 -7.32 -6.29
N MET A 117 14.84 -6.92 -5.10
CA MET A 117 15.56 -5.65 -4.89
C MET A 117 16.76 -5.82 -3.97
N THR A 118 17.58 -4.79 -3.93
CA THR A 118 18.74 -4.67 -3.04
C THR A 118 18.67 -3.36 -2.24
N GLN A 119 19.64 -3.12 -1.37
CA GLN A 119 19.74 -1.84 -0.64
C GLN A 119 19.93 -0.62 -1.55
N LYS A 120 20.30 -0.84 -2.82
CA LYS A 120 20.41 0.24 -3.81
C LYS A 120 19.03 0.85 -4.10
N GLU A 121 18.02 0.03 -4.35
CA GLU A 121 16.66 0.47 -4.66
C GLU A 121 16.00 1.12 -3.43
N VAL A 122 16.28 0.63 -2.21
CA VAL A 122 15.86 1.29 -0.95
C VAL A 122 16.46 2.69 -0.86
N THR A 123 17.76 2.81 -1.16
CA THR A 123 18.44 4.11 -1.15
C THR A 123 17.88 5.07 -2.21
N GLU A 124 17.57 4.58 -3.40
CA GLU A 124 16.95 5.39 -4.46
C GLU A 124 15.57 5.91 -4.01
N GLY A 125 14.72 5.06 -3.41
CA GLY A 125 13.43 5.46 -2.83
C GLY A 125 13.57 6.50 -1.72
N LEU A 126 14.56 6.34 -0.84
CA LEU A 126 14.86 7.31 0.23
C LEU A 126 15.29 8.66 -0.36
N VAL A 127 16.18 8.66 -1.36
CA VAL A 127 16.64 9.91 -2.03
C VAL A 127 15.47 10.63 -2.70
N ILE A 128 14.56 9.90 -3.34
CA ILE A 128 13.34 10.49 -3.92
C ILE A 128 12.50 11.12 -2.81
N THR A 129 12.29 10.41 -1.70
CA THR A 129 11.49 10.90 -0.57
C THR A 129 12.11 12.15 0.07
N GLN A 130 13.42 12.18 0.24
CA GLN A 130 14.14 13.37 0.74
C GLN A 130 13.91 14.59 -0.17
N LYS A 131 14.03 14.41 -1.49
CA LYS A 131 13.77 15.49 -2.47
C LYS A 131 12.32 15.98 -2.43
N VAL A 132 11.36 15.10 -2.19
CA VAL A 132 9.94 15.49 -2.05
C VAL A 132 9.74 16.30 -0.78
N ALA A 133 10.31 15.90 0.36
CA ALA A 133 10.24 16.67 1.60
C ALA A 133 10.85 18.08 1.44
N GLU A 134 11.98 18.19 0.76
CA GLU A 134 12.64 19.48 0.44
C GLU A 134 11.77 20.33 -0.50
N ALA A 135 11.15 19.72 -1.51
CA ALA A 135 10.26 20.41 -2.45
C ALA A 135 9.00 20.94 -1.74
N ILE A 136 8.41 20.17 -0.85
CA ILE A 136 7.25 20.62 -0.05
C ILE A 136 7.63 21.88 0.73
N HIS A 137 8.77 21.85 1.43
CA HIS A 137 9.23 23.05 2.17
C HIS A 137 9.48 24.25 1.25
N LYS A 138 10.13 24.03 0.13
CA LYS A 138 10.42 25.09 -0.85
C LYS A 138 9.15 25.76 -1.41
N GLU A 139 8.14 24.96 -1.72
CA GLU A 139 6.89 25.45 -2.36
C GLU A 139 5.89 26.03 -1.35
N THR A 140 5.87 25.52 -0.12
CA THR A 140 4.86 25.91 0.89
C THR A 140 5.41 26.80 2.00
N GLY A 141 6.71 26.82 2.22
CA GLY A 141 7.36 27.42 3.39
C GLY A 141 7.25 26.55 4.66
N GLU A 142 6.49 25.45 4.64
CA GLU A 142 6.24 24.61 5.80
C GLU A 142 7.05 23.30 5.73
N TYR A 143 7.54 22.83 6.88
CA TYR A 143 8.22 21.56 7.00
C TYR A 143 7.21 20.41 7.21
N TYR A 144 7.25 19.42 6.34
CA TYR A 144 6.46 18.21 6.55
C TYR A 144 7.05 17.39 7.70
N LYS A 145 6.25 17.11 8.72
CA LYS A 145 6.66 16.28 9.87
C LYS A 145 5.68 15.11 10.03
N GLY A 146 6.19 13.88 9.97
CA GLY A 146 5.36 12.69 10.10
C GLY A 146 5.80 11.55 9.20
N VAL A 147 4.84 10.75 8.78
CA VAL A 147 5.07 9.57 7.94
C VAL A 147 4.86 9.92 6.47
N MET A 148 5.84 9.61 5.65
CA MET A 148 5.75 9.63 4.19
C MET A 148 5.73 8.19 3.68
N TYR A 149 4.56 7.67 3.35
CA TYR A 149 4.43 6.38 2.69
C TYR A 149 4.58 6.59 1.20
N GLY A 150 5.68 6.13 0.61
CA GLY A 150 5.92 6.12 -0.81
C GLY A 150 5.59 4.76 -1.42
N GLY A 151 4.72 4.73 -2.41
CA GLY A 151 4.56 3.61 -3.34
C GLY A 151 5.54 3.77 -4.49
N PHE A 152 6.39 2.79 -4.70
CA PHE A 152 7.44 2.80 -5.72
C PHE A 152 7.34 1.60 -6.64
N ILE A 153 7.93 1.71 -7.82
CA ILE A 153 8.10 0.61 -8.78
C ILE A 153 9.54 0.58 -9.28
N ILE A 154 10.11 -0.61 -9.32
CA ILE A 154 11.45 -0.83 -9.89
C ILE A 154 11.29 -1.12 -11.39
N THR A 155 11.72 -0.18 -12.21
CA THR A 155 11.68 -0.31 -13.66
C THR A 155 13.07 -0.58 -14.23
N LYS A 156 13.15 -0.85 -15.54
CA LYS A 156 14.43 -0.96 -16.25
C LYS A 156 15.28 0.33 -16.18
N SER A 157 14.66 1.48 -15.92
CA SER A 157 15.32 2.79 -15.80
C SER A 157 15.57 3.23 -14.34
N GLY A 158 15.38 2.35 -13.37
CA GLY A 158 15.54 2.61 -11.94
C GLY A 158 14.21 2.75 -11.20
N VAL A 159 14.27 3.19 -9.96
CA VAL A 159 13.11 3.35 -9.09
C VAL A 159 12.29 4.58 -9.52
N LYS A 160 10.99 4.38 -9.64
CA LYS A 160 10.02 5.44 -9.91
C LYS A 160 9.01 5.53 -8.78
N LEU A 161 8.58 6.75 -8.49
CA LEU A 161 7.51 7.02 -7.53
C LEU A 161 6.15 6.87 -8.21
N LEU A 162 5.24 6.15 -7.57
CA LEU A 162 3.84 6.04 -7.98
C LEU A 162 2.98 7.07 -7.23
N GLU A 163 3.02 7.04 -5.89
CA GLU A 163 2.22 7.94 -5.05
C GLU A 163 2.84 8.13 -3.67
N TYR A 164 2.42 9.19 -2.97
CA TYR A 164 2.62 9.35 -1.53
C TYR A 164 1.29 9.35 -0.77
N ASN A 165 1.31 8.73 0.41
CA ASN A 165 0.29 8.89 1.43
C ASN A 165 0.91 9.50 2.70
N ALA A 166 0.21 10.45 3.32
CA ALA A 166 0.66 11.16 4.53
C ALA A 166 0.29 10.39 5.82
N ARG A 167 0.52 9.08 5.81
CA ARG A 167 0.20 8.15 6.90
C ARG A 167 0.99 6.85 6.74
N PHE A 168 0.97 6.01 7.78
CA PHE A 168 1.41 4.63 7.64
C PHE A 168 0.54 3.86 6.64
N GLY A 169 1.16 2.90 5.95
CA GLY A 169 0.46 1.91 5.14
C GLY A 169 -0.32 0.91 6.01
N ASP A 170 -1.37 0.37 5.46
CA ASP A 170 -2.15 -0.72 6.03
C ASP A 170 -2.41 -1.74 4.90
N PRO A 171 -1.73 -2.89 4.92
CA PRO A 171 -1.16 -3.60 6.08
C PRO A 171 0.30 -3.30 6.47
N GLU A 172 1.07 -2.53 5.75
CA GLU A 172 2.52 -2.43 5.86
C GLU A 172 3.04 -1.99 7.24
N ALA A 173 2.29 -1.15 7.96
CA ALA A 173 2.65 -0.77 9.33
C ALA A 173 2.75 -1.97 10.26
N MET A 174 1.94 -3.00 10.03
CA MET A 174 1.96 -4.22 10.81
C MET A 174 3.20 -5.09 10.54
N ASN A 175 3.87 -4.89 9.41
CA ASN A 175 5.15 -5.54 9.11
C ASN A 175 6.30 -4.85 9.85
N ILE A 176 6.35 -3.51 9.83
CA ILE A 176 7.53 -2.75 10.24
C ILE A 176 7.54 -2.35 11.73
N LEU A 177 6.39 -1.90 12.26
CA LEU A 177 6.33 -1.41 13.65
C LEU A 177 6.68 -2.51 14.68
N PRO A 178 6.28 -3.77 14.50
CA PRO A 178 6.71 -4.85 15.39
C PRO A 178 8.22 -5.12 15.40
N LEU A 179 8.95 -4.72 14.36
CA LEU A 179 10.40 -4.89 14.25
C LEU A 179 11.18 -3.71 14.84
N LEU A 180 10.51 -2.58 15.09
CA LEU A 180 11.16 -1.39 15.62
C LEU A 180 11.64 -1.62 17.06
N LYS A 181 12.93 -1.52 17.30
CA LYS A 181 13.57 -1.65 18.61
C LYS A 181 13.67 -0.31 19.33
N THR A 182 13.81 0.76 18.56
CA THR A 182 13.85 2.13 19.09
C THR A 182 12.47 2.49 19.66
N ASP A 183 12.43 3.10 20.84
CA ASP A 183 11.16 3.53 21.43
C ASP A 183 10.41 4.49 20.52
N PHE A 184 9.17 4.13 20.16
CA PHE A 184 8.38 4.91 19.21
C PHE A 184 8.00 6.30 19.71
N VAL A 185 7.92 6.49 21.04
CA VAL A 185 7.71 7.81 21.64
C VAL A 185 8.92 8.71 21.43
N ASP A 186 10.14 8.16 21.51
CA ASP A 186 11.35 8.92 21.22
C ASP A 186 11.48 9.26 19.71
N VAL A 187 11.02 8.36 18.84
CA VAL A 187 10.89 8.65 17.40
C VAL A 187 9.92 9.82 17.18
N CYS A 188 8.74 9.80 17.80
CA CYS A 188 7.77 10.89 17.70
C CYS A 188 8.32 12.22 18.19
N LYS A 189 9.02 12.22 19.34
CA LYS A 189 9.68 13.42 19.87
C LYS A 189 10.73 13.95 18.89
N ALA A 190 11.59 13.08 18.36
CA ALA A 190 12.61 13.46 17.40
C ALA A 190 12.03 14.08 16.11
N ILE A 191 10.88 13.59 15.64
CA ILE A 191 10.14 14.18 14.52
C ILE A 191 9.65 15.60 14.88
N ILE A 192 9.04 15.76 16.05
CA ILE A 192 8.51 17.06 16.50
C ILE A 192 9.64 18.08 16.65
N ASP A 193 10.73 17.67 17.30
CA ASP A 193 11.85 18.54 17.66
C ASP A 193 12.82 18.81 16.47
N GLY A 194 12.68 18.08 15.34
CA GLY A 194 13.57 18.22 14.18
C GLY A 194 14.96 17.62 14.44
N THR A 195 15.03 16.58 15.27
CA THR A 195 16.28 15.94 15.71
C THR A 195 16.39 14.48 15.24
N LEU A 196 15.62 14.08 14.25
CA LEU A 196 15.61 12.69 13.75
C LEU A 196 16.99 12.21 13.29
N HIS A 197 17.84 13.12 12.82
CA HIS A 197 19.24 12.85 12.43
C HIS A 197 20.14 12.41 13.59
N THR A 198 19.74 12.65 14.85
CA THR A 198 20.49 12.22 16.04
C THR A 198 20.02 10.86 16.57
N LEU A 199 18.88 10.37 16.11
CA LEU A 199 18.29 9.13 16.57
C LEU A 199 18.77 7.96 15.68
N ASN A 200 19.41 6.98 16.31
CA ASN A 200 19.70 5.71 15.61
C ASN A 200 18.47 4.82 15.60
N MET A 201 17.74 4.82 14.50
CA MET A 201 16.59 3.92 14.32
C MET A 201 17.07 2.50 14.03
N ASP A 202 16.74 1.58 14.92
CA ASP A 202 17.12 0.18 14.86
C ASP A 202 15.88 -0.72 14.69
N PHE A 203 15.95 -1.65 13.73
CA PHE A 203 14.93 -2.66 13.47
C PHE A 203 15.51 -4.06 13.62
N GLU A 204 14.71 -4.98 14.17
CA GLU A 204 15.10 -6.39 14.19
C GLU A 204 15.27 -6.94 12.78
N LYS A 205 16.33 -7.73 12.58
CA LYS A 205 16.57 -8.46 11.33
C LYS A 205 15.74 -9.73 11.29
N LYS A 206 14.44 -9.54 11.09
CA LYS A 206 13.45 -10.62 10.98
C LYS A 206 12.53 -10.36 9.80
N ALA A 207 12.06 -11.44 9.20
CA ALA A 207 11.00 -11.38 8.21
C ALA A 207 9.64 -11.27 8.89
N THR A 208 8.72 -10.58 8.23
CA THR A 208 7.32 -10.48 8.65
C THR A 208 6.39 -10.77 7.49
N VAL A 209 5.32 -11.51 7.74
CA VAL A 209 4.22 -11.72 6.79
C VAL A 209 2.91 -11.37 7.47
N CYS A 210 2.20 -10.43 6.87
CA CYS A 210 0.84 -10.06 7.27
C CYS A 210 -0.16 -10.71 6.31
N LYS A 211 -1.20 -11.35 6.84
CA LYS A 211 -2.36 -11.81 6.08
C LYS A 211 -3.65 -11.23 6.67
N TYR A 212 -4.56 -10.81 5.81
CA TYR A 212 -5.86 -10.28 6.22
C TYR A 212 -6.98 -11.32 6.06
N ALA A 213 -7.72 -11.56 7.13
CA ALA A 213 -9.05 -12.15 7.05
C ALA A 213 -10.05 -11.07 6.62
N VAL A 214 -10.73 -11.32 5.51
CA VAL A 214 -11.69 -10.41 4.89
C VAL A 214 -13.03 -11.09 4.70
N PRO A 215 -14.15 -10.36 4.58
CA PRO A 215 -15.43 -10.94 4.16
C PRO A 215 -15.30 -11.63 2.80
N LYS A 216 -16.01 -12.73 2.56
CA LYS A 216 -15.95 -13.49 1.29
C LYS A 216 -16.17 -12.62 0.06
N GLY A 217 -17.06 -11.65 0.12
CA GLY A 217 -17.32 -10.70 -0.96
C GLY A 217 -16.46 -9.45 -0.99
N TYR A 218 -15.40 -9.36 -0.18
CA TYR A 218 -14.53 -8.17 -0.12
C TYR A 218 -13.89 -7.87 -1.46
N GLY A 219 -13.95 -6.61 -1.87
CA GLY A 219 -13.39 -6.14 -3.14
C GLY A 219 -14.22 -6.45 -4.39
N LEU A 220 -15.29 -7.27 -4.27
CA LEU A 220 -16.19 -7.56 -5.38
C LEU A 220 -17.19 -6.41 -5.63
N PRO A 221 -17.71 -6.28 -6.86
CA PRO A 221 -18.80 -5.35 -7.15
C PRO A 221 -20.02 -5.60 -6.24
N LYS A 222 -20.76 -4.54 -5.89
CA LYS A 222 -21.89 -4.63 -4.94
C LYS A 222 -23.03 -5.55 -5.42
N ASP A 223 -23.15 -5.74 -6.71
CA ASP A 223 -24.14 -6.60 -7.38
C ASP A 223 -23.66 -8.06 -7.51
N HIS A 224 -22.42 -8.36 -7.10
CA HIS A 224 -21.92 -9.74 -7.11
C HIS A 224 -22.63 -10.57 -6.05
N PRO A 225 -23.02 -11.86 -6.37
CA PRO A 225 -23.75 -12.73 -5.42
C PRO A 225 -23.06 -12.92 -4.06
N ASP A 226 -21.73 -12.91 -4.05
CA ASP A 226 -20.93 -13.06 -2.84
C ASP A 226 -20.65 -11.73 -2.12
N ALA A 227 -21.03 -10.59 -2.69
CA ALA A 227 -20.84 -9.30 -2.05
C ALA A 227 -21.70 -9.23 -0.77
N GLN A 228 -21.00 -9.18 0.39
CA GLN A 228 -21.70 -9.06 1.67
C GLN A 228 -22.08 -7.61 1.95
N SER A 229 -23.37 -7.41 2.21
CA SER A 229 -23.92 -6.10 2.55
C SER A 229 -24.06 -5.88 4.06
N THR A 230 -23.83 -6.90 4.88
CA THR A 230 -24.09 -6.86 6.32
C THR A 230 -22.93 -7.41 7.14
N SER A 231 -22.85 -6.93 8.39
CA SER A 231 -21.86 -7.45 9.34
C SER A 231 -22.16 -8.93 9.67
N ALA A 232 -21.10 -9.72 9.82
CA ALA A 232 -21.18 -11.13 10.16
C ALA A 232 -20.33 -11.46 11.38
N LYS A 233 -20.82 -12.40 12.21
CA LYS A 233 -20.10 -12.87 13.39
C LYS A 233 -18.89 -13.69 12.99
N ILE A 234 -17.78 -13.44 13.68
CA ILE A 234 -16.52 -14.19 13.53
C ILE A 234 -16.05 -14.70 14.88
N GLU A 235 -15.32 -15.79 14.85
CA GLU A 235 -14.68 -16.39 16.02
C GLU A 235 -13.18 -16.50 15.76
N ILE A 236 -12.38 -16.15 16.74
CA ILE A 236 -10.92 -16.19 16.64
C ILE A 236 -10.41 -17.26 17.59
N GLY A 237 -9.78 -18.29 17.03
CA GLY A 237 -9.11 -19.33 17.80
C GLY A 237 -7.74 -18.86 18.33
N ASN A 238 -6.96 -19.82 18.82
CA ASN A 238 -5.60 -19.51 19.29
C ASN A 238 -4.66 -19.30 18.09
N VAL A 239 -4.21 -18.07 17.92
CA VAL A 239 -3.31 -17.66 16.82
C VAL A 239 -1.83 -18.06 17.04
N GLY A 240 -1.53 -18.72 18.17
CA GLY A 240 -0.17 -19.21 18.45
C GLY A 240 0.83 -18.06 18.60
N ALA A 241 1.95 -18.14 17.85
CA ALA A 241 3.03 -17.16 17.89
C ALA A 241 2.78 -15.90 17.03
N ALA A 242 1.69 -15.85 16.26
CA ALA A 242 1.38 -14.69 15.46
C ALA A 242 0.88 -13.51 16.29
N ARG A 243 1.12 -12.29 15.83
CA ARG A 243 0.45 -11.10 16.36
C ARG A 243 -0.92 -10.93 15.70
N LEU A 244 -1.90 -10.52 16.47
CA LEU A 244 -3.27 -10.29 16.02
C LEU A 244 -3.61 -8.80 16.09
N TYR A 245 -4.19 -8.29 15.00
CA TYR A 245 -4.62 -6.91 14.89
C TYR A 245 -6.09 -6.84 14.46
N TYR A 246 -6.87 -6.08 15.21
CA TYR A 246 -8.28 -5.82 14.87
C TYR A 246 -8.34 -4.62 13.91
N ALA A 247 -9.03 -4.81 12.78
CA ALA A 247 -9.27 -3.74 11.80
C ALA A 247 -10.76 -3.33 11.83
N SER A 248 -11.53 -3.67 10.84
CA SER A 248 -12.94 -3.25 10.76
C SER A 248 -13.87 -4.27 11.44
N VAL A 249 -13.84 -4.29 12.76
CA VAL A 249 -14.63 -5.20 13.60
C VAL A 249 -15.30 -4.46 14.77
N ASP A 250 -16.50 -4.91 15.13
CA ASP A 250 -17.29 -4.45 16.28
C ASP A 250 -17.34 -5.54 17.35
N LYS A 251 -17.05 -5.19 18.59
CA LYS A 251 -17.29 -6.06 19.75
C LYS A 251 -18.69 -5.79 20.28
N ARG A 252 -19.54 -6.81 20.23
CA ARG A 252 -20.92 -6.81 20.76
C ARG A 252 -21.01 -7.70 21.97
N GLU A 253 -22.15 -7.68 22.67
CA GLU A 253 -22.39 -8.50 23.88
C GLU A 253 -22.22 -9.99 23.61
N ASP A 254 -22.66 -10.47 22.44
CA ASP A 254 -22.66 -11.87 22.04
C ASP A 254 -21.45 -12.30 21.18
N GLY A 255 -20.48 -11.40 20.93
CA GLY A 255 -19.28 -11.75 20.16
C GLY A 255 -18.68 -10.65 19.32
N LEU A 256 -17.79 -11.05 18.41
CA LEU A 256 -17.09 -10.16 17.49
C LEU A 256 -17.72 -10.22 16.10
N TYR A 257 -17.93 -9.06 15.51
CA TYR A 257 -18.58 -8.91 14.20
C TYR A 257 -17.69 -8.16 13.24
N MET A 258 -17.44 -8.71 12.07
CA MET A 258 -16.77 -8.00 10.98
C MET A 258 -17.75 -7.11 10.22
N SER A 259 -17.23 -6.00 9.67
CA SER A 259 -17.94 -5.16 8.71
C SER A 259 -17.80 -5.70 7.27
N THR A 260 -17.99 -4.84 6.27
CA THR A 260 -17.75 -5.14 4.84
C THR A 260 -16.31 -4.88 4.39
N SER A 261 -15.43 -4.47 5.32
CA SER A 261 -14.01 -4.20 5.07
C SER A 261 -13.12 -5.29 5.69
N ARG A 262 -11.80 -5.16 5.57
CA ARG A 262 -10.80 -6.06 6.17
C ARG A 262 -11.04 -6.17 7.67
N ALA A 263 -11.10 -7.40 8.18
CA ALA A 263 -11.55 -7.64 9.55
C ALA A 263 -10.37 -7.81 10.54
N ILE A 264 -9.52 -8.78 10.27
CA ILE A 264 -8.43 -9.18 11.17
C ILE A 264 -7.14 -9.29 10.38
N GLY A 265 -6.08 -8.60 10.84
CA GLY A 265 -4.72 -8.82 10.39
C GLY A 265 -4.00 -9.79 11.32
N VAL A 266 -3.32 -10.79 10.77
CA VAL A 266 -2.40 -11.65 11.52
C VAL A 266 -1.00 -11.48 10.97
N VAL A 267 0.00 -11.42 11.87
CA VAL A 267 1.40 -11.21 11.46
C VAL A 267 2.28 -12.29 12.03
N GLY A 268 2.88 -13.07 11.15
CA GLY A 268 3.98 -13.96 11.47
C GLY A 268 5.31 -13.18 11.47
N ILE A 269 6.16 -13.44 12.46
CA ILE A 269 7.50 -12.85 12.60
C ILE A 269 8.48 -13.98 12.84
N ALA A 270 9.52 -14.08 12.01
CA ALA A 270 10.53 -15.15 12.11
C ALA A 270 11.88 -14.74 11.51
N ASP A 271 12.87 -15.62 11.62
CA ASP A 271 14.19 -15.39 11.06
C ASP A 271 14.26 -15.58 9.53
N THR A 272 13.21 -16.15 8.93
CA THR A 272 13.06 -16.32 7.47
C THR A 272 11.64 -16.00 7.02
N LEU A 273 11.51 -15.57 5.77
CA LEU A 273 10.21 -15.27 5.16
C LEU A 273 9.27 -16.48 5.18
N SER A 274 9.78 -17.67 4.82
CA SER A 274 8.99 -18.92 4.80
C SER A 274 8.42 -19.30 6.17
N GLU A 275 9.20 -19.09 7.24
CA GLU A 275 8.71 -19.39 8.60
C GLU A 275 7.70 -18.33 9.08
N ALA A 276 7.92 -17.04 8.76
CA ALA A 276 6.96 -15.97 9.06
C ALA A 276 5.62 -16.21 8.34
N GLU A 277 5.67 -16.64 7.08
CA GLU A 277 4.49 -17.02 6.31
C GLU A 277 3.76 -18.21 6.96
N ARG A 278 4.47 -19.26 7.32
CA ARG A 278 3.88 -20.44 7.99
C ARG A 278 3.20 -20.09 9.31
N ILE A 279 3.74 -19.14 10.07
CA ILE A 279 3.12 -18.65 11.31
C ILE A 279 1.84 -17.89 10.99
N ALA A 280 1.86 -16.98 10.01
CA ALA A 280 0.70 -16.19 9.60
C ALA A 280 -0.43 -17.08 9.05
N GLU A 281 -0.09 -18.07 8.18
CA GLU A 281 -1.06 -19.00 7.59
C GLU A 281 -1.74 -19.87 8.66
N LYS A 282 -1.01 -20.39 9.63
CA LYS A 282 -1.59 -21.11 10.75
C LYS A 282 -2.54 -20.25 11.59
N ALA A 283 -2.18 -18.99 11.79
CA ALA A 283 -2.98 -18.06 12.57
C ALA A 283 -4.26 -17.64 11.86
N ILE A 284 -4.23 -17.41 10.56
CA ILE A 284 -5.42 -17.00 9.82
C ILE A 284 -6.42 -18.16 9.67
N ALA A 285 -5.92 -19.40 9.57
CA ALA A 285 -6.75 -20.60 9.44
C ALA A 285 -7.66 -20.88 10.65
N VAL A 286 -7.35 -20.31 11.84
CA VAL A 286 -8.18 -20.46 13.05
C VAL A 286 -9.25 -19.38 13.21
N ILE A 287 -9.33 -18.44 12.28
CA ILE A 287 -10.39 -17.43 12.23
C ILE A 287 -11.59 -18.07 11.51
N LYS A 288 -12.74 -18.15 12.18
CA LYS A 288 -13.95 -18.81 11.71
C LYS A 288 -15.04 -17.78 11.42
N GLY A 289 -15.88 -18.09 10.44
CA GLY A 289 -16.98 -17.26 9.96
C GLY A 289 -17.02 -17.21 8.43
N PRO A 290 -17.79 -16.31 7.83
CA PRO A 290 -17.82 -16.12 6.38
C PRO A 290 -16.61 -15.28 5.90
N VAL A 291 -15.42 -15.69 6.31
CA VAL A 291 -14.14 -15.04 5.99
C VAL A 291 -13.39 -15.76 4.88
N ASP A 292 -12.52 -15.03 4.24
CA ASP A 292 -11.57 -15.48 3.22
C ASP A 292 -10.23 -14.77 3.38
N HIS A 293 -9.17 -15.27 2.77
CA HIS A 293 -7.85 -14.66 2.74
C HIS A 293 -7.07 -15.08 1.49
N ARG A 294 -5.95 -14.46 1.21
CA ARG A 294 -5.00 -14.93 0.19
C ARG A 294 -3.99 -15.88 0.84
N PRO A 295 -3.87 -17.13 0.36
CA PRO A 295 -2.89 -18.08 0.87
C PRO A 295 -1.47 -17.86 0.31
N ASP A 296 -1.33 -17.22 -0.90
CA ASP A 296 -0.05 -16.86 -1.53
C ASP A 296 0.59 -15.59 -1.00
#